data_2d19d8ed00c942b3ffabd5a2921093d1
#
_entry.id   2d19d8ed00c942b3ffabd5a2921093d1
#
_cell.length_a   1.000
_cell.length_b   1.000
_cell.length_c   1.000
_cell.angle_alpha   90.00
_cell.angle_beta   90.00
_cell.angle_gamma   90.00
#
_symmetry.space_group_name_H-M   'P 1'
#
loop_
_entity.id
_entity.type
_entity.pdbx_description
1 polymer ?
#
loop_
_entity_poly.entity_id
_entity_poly.type
_entity_poly.pdbx_seq_one_letter_code
_entity_poly.pdbx_strand_id
1 'polypeptide(L)'
;MSIITSNFFLFLIAIFSFYQAFAGMRFARNRKSIATILDWAAVCLMVLAGVGMLILATIYFTNDNSQYIVLLVFGFLAVFLGHSDYKSHKNKTATGEKRIAKHLTNMMGGTIAVITAVLVVNVDIEPVWIWWVLPTALIVPFIVWWNFKVLK
;
A
#
# COMPACT_ATOMS: atom_id res chain seq x y z
N MET A 1 -15.16 14.52 14.66
CA MET A 1 -14.87 14.05 13.29
C MET A 1 -16.17 13.66 12.61
N SER A 2 -16.44 14.18 11.41
CA SER A 2 -17.68 13.82 10.68
C SER A 2 -17.63 12.35 10.27
N ILE A 3 -18.74 11.64 10.40
CA ILE A 3 -18.89 10.23 9.97
C ILE A 3 -18.48 10.05 8.49
N ILE A 4 -18.72 11.07 7.66
CA ILE A 4 -18.35 11.07 6.24
C ILE A 4 -16.82 11.01 6.05
N THR A 5 -16.06 11.81 6.80
CA THR A 5 -14.59 11.83 6.72
C THR A 5 -13.96 10.53 7.22
N SER A 6 -14.53 9.94 8.26
CA SER A 6 -14.08 8.62 8.76
C SER A 6 -14.30 7.51 7.73
N ASN A 7 -15.46 7.49 7.08
CA ASN A 7 -15.76 6.50 6.04
C ASN A 7 -14.86 6.67 4.82
N PHE A 8 -14.55 7.91 4.43
CA PHE A 8 -13.67 8.18 3.30
C PHE A 8 -12.22 7.75 3.57
N PHE A 9 -11.73 7.97 4.79
CA PHE A 9 -10.43 7.48 5.25
C PHE A 9 -10.33 5.94 5.12
N LEU A 10 -11.32 5.21 5.67
CA LEU A 10 -11.36 3.74 5.59
C LEU A 10 -11.49 3.24 4.15
N PHE A 11 -12.23 3.96 3.31
CA PHE A 11 -12.38 3.63 1.90
C PHE A 11 -11.04 3.70 1.14
N LEU A 12 -10.23 4.73 1.38
CA LEU A 12 -8.91 4.85 0.77
C LEU A 12 -7.96 3.72 1.23
N ILE A 13 -8.00 3.36 2.52
CA ILE A 13 -7.23 2.22 3.05
C ILE A 13 -7.71 0.90 2.43
N ALA A 14 -9.00 0.74 2.21
CA ALA A 14 -9.54 -0.45 1.55
C ALA A 14 -9.07 -0.56 0.08
N ILE A 15 -9.03 0.54 -0.67
CA ILE A 15 -8.47 0.58 -2.03
C ILE A 15 -7.00 0.16 -2.00
N PHE A 16 -6.21 0.70 -1.08
CA PHE A 16 -4.80 0.34 -0.90
C PHE A 16 -4.64 -1.17 -0.68
N SER A 17 -5.39 -1.74 0.26
CA SER A 17 -5.31 -3.16 0.61
C SER A 17 -5.76 -4.08 -0.54
N PHE A 18 -6.84 -3.71 -1.21
CA PHE A 18 -7.34 -4.43 -2.39
C PHE A 18 -6.31 -4.43 -3.52
N TYR A 19 -5.70 -3.27 -3.80
CA TYR A 19 -4.66 -3.18 -4.81
C TYR A 19 -3.50 -4.13 -4.51
N GLN A 20 -3.02 -4.20 -3.27
CA GLN A 20 -1.92 -5.07 -2.89
C GLN A 20 -2.23 -6.54 -3.17
N ALA A 21 -3.41 -7.01 -2.80
CA ALA A 21 -3.83 -8.38 -3.09
C ALA A 21 -3.97 -8.65 -4.60
N PHE A 22 -4.59 -7.73 -5.32
CA PHE A 22 -4.78 -7.82 -6.77
C PHE A 22 -3.45 -7.82 -7.51
N ALA A 23 -2.58 -6.83 -7.28
CA ALA A 23 -1.29 -6.71 -7.92
C ALA A 23 -0.38 -7.91 -7.61
N GLY A 24 -0.36 -8.37 -6.36
CA GLY A 24 0.38 -9.57 -5.97
C GLY A 24 -0.06 -10.82 -6.74
N MET A 25 -1.35 -11.04 -6.87
CA MET A 25 -1.89 -12.14 -7.68
C MET A 25 -1.52 -11.98 -9.17
N ARG A 26 -1.63 -10.77 -9.71
CA ARG A 26 -1.30 -10.48 -11.11
C ARG A 26 0.17 -10.75 -11.41
N PHE A 27 1.09 -10.26 -10.57
CA PHE A 27 2.53 -10.55 -10.74
C PHE A 27 2.84 -12.04 -10.63
N ALA A 28 2.20 -12.78 -9.72
CA ALA A 28 2.39 -14.23 -9.61
C ALA A 28 2.00 -14.98 -10.89
N ARG A 29 0.93 -14.57 -11.56
CA ARG A 29 0.39 -15.24 -12.75
C ARG A 29 1.04 -14.78 -14.06
N ASN A 30 1.48 -13.53 -14.13
CA ASN A 30 1.97 -12.89 -15.36
C ASN A 30 3.45 -13.18 -15.62
N ARG A 31 3.76 -14.39 -16.11
CA ARG A 31 5.15 -14.82 -16.38
C ARG A 31 5.83 -14.03 -17.49
N LYS A 32 5.06 -13.49 -18.44
CA LYS A 32 5.58 -12.77 -19.63
C LYS A 32 5.71 -11.27 -19.39
N SER A 33 5.33 -10.77 -18.23
CA SER A 33 5.31 -9.33 -17.88
C SER A 33 4.53 -8.46 -18.90
N ILE A 34 3.44 -9.01 -19.46
CA ILE A 34 2.55 -8.29 -20.38
C ILE A 34 1.40 -7.71 -19.55
N ALA A 35 1.38 -6.40 -19.41
CA ALA A 35 0.31 -5.71 -18.69
C ALA A 35 -0.98 -5.67 -19.52
N THR A 36 -2.10 -5.94 -18.85
CA THR A 36 -3.44 -5.80 -19.43
C THR A 36 -4.04 -4.45 -19.05
N ILE A 37 -5.19 -4.09 -19.64
CA ILE A 37 -5.94 -2.88 -19.26
C ILE A 37 -6.27 -2.88 -17.77
N LEU A 38 -6.57 -4.04 -17.19
CA LEU A 38 -6.86 -4.16 -15.75
C LEU A 38 -5.63 -3.81 -14.88
N ASP A 39 -4.43 -4.18 -15.32
CA ASP A 39 -3.20 -3.84 -14.60
C ASP A 39 -2.96 -2.32 -14.62
N TRP A 40 -3.17 -1.69 -15.76
CA TRP A 40 -3.06 -0.23 -15.89
C TRP A 40 -4.13 0.51 -15.10
N ALA A 41 -5.38 0.05 -15.14
CA ALA A 41 -6.46 0.63 -14.35
C ALA A 41 -6.18 0.51 -12.84
N ALA A 42 -5.67 -0.63 -12.38
CA ALA A 42 -5.32 -0.84 -10.97
C ALA A 42 -4.18 0.08 -10.52
N VAL A 43 -3.11 0.23 -11.31
CA VAL A 43 -2.01 1.16 -11.02
C VAL A 43 -2.51 2.60 -10.96
N CYS A 44 -3.34 3.01 -11.91
CA CYS A 44 -3.93 4.35 -11.92
C CYS A 44 -4.77 4.59 -10.66
N LEU A 45 -5.65 3.65 -10.29
CA LEU A 45 -6.47 3.72 -9.09
C LEU A 45 -5.62 3.84 -7.83
N MET A 46 -4.53 3.06 -7.73
CA MET A 46 -3.62 3.10 -6.58
C MET A 46 -2.92 4.45 -6.45
N VAL A 47 -2.41 5.01 -7.55
CA VAL A 47 -1.74 6.33 -7.54
C VAL A 47 -2.74 7.43 -7.19
N LEU A 48 -3.94 7.40 -7.75
CA LEU A 48 -5.00 8.36 -7.43
C LEU A 48 -5.42 8.28 -5.95
N ALA A 49 -5.58 7.06 -5.42
CA ALA A 49 -5.87 6.86 -4.01
C ALA A 49 -4.74 7.39 -3.12
N GLY A 50 -3.48 7.15 -3.48
CA GLY A 50 -2.32 7.67 -2.76
C GLY A 50 -2.27 9.19 -2.76
N VAL A 51 -2.49 9.84 -3.90
CA VAL A 51 -2.57 11.31 -3.98
C VAL A 51 -3.76 11.82 -3.15
N GLY A 52 -4.92 11.16 -3.22
CA GLY A 52 -6.07 11.50 -2.39
C GLY A 52 -5.78 11.40 -0.89
N MET A 53 -5.04 10.38 -0.45
CA MET A 53 -4.58 10.25 0.94
C MET A 53 -3.66 11.40 1.34
N LEU A 54 -2.73 11.83 0.48
CA LEU A 54 -1.81 12.93 0.77
C LEU A 54 -2.56 14.26 0.87
N ILE A 55 -3.53 14.52 0.00
CA ILE A 55 -4.39 15.71 0.07
C ILE A 55 -5.22 15.69 1.37
N LEU A 56 -5.83 14.55 1.70
CA LEU A 56 -6.62 14.40 2.92
C LEU A 56 -5.73 14.56 4.19
N ALA A 57 -4.47 14.12 4.12
CA ALA A 57 -3.50 14.31 5.21
C ALA A 57 -3.27 15.80 5.51
N THR A 58 -3.17 16.66 4.49
CA THR A 58 -3.03 18.11 4.71
C THR A 58 -4.25 18.70 5.40
N ILE A 59 -5.46 18.26 5.02
CA ILE A 59 -6.71 18.69 5.65
C ILE A 59 -6.77 18.23 7.11
N TYR A 60 -6.36 17.00 7.40
CA TYR A 60 -6.36 16.47 8.78
C TYR A 60 -5.31 17.16 9.64
N PHE A 61 -4.16 17.48 9.07
CA PHE A 61 -3.10 18.25 9.77
C PHE A 61 -3.61 19.63 10.19
N THR A 62 -4.32 20.35 9.31
CA THR A 62 -4.89 21.68 9.64
C THR A 62 -6.00 21.64 10.68
N ASN A 63 -6.61 20.46 10.89
CA ASN A 63 -7.67 20.26 11.89
C ASN A 63 -7.19 19.54 13.17
N ASP A 64 -5.89 19.52 13.42
CA ASP A 64 -5.26 18.87 14.58
C ASP A 64 -5.66 17.39 14.79
N ASN A 65 -5.96 16.68 13.70
CA ASN A 65 -6.34 15.27 13.72
C ASN A 65 -5.11 14.38 13.50
N SER A 66 -4.64 13.68 14.54
CA SER A 66 -3.45 12.83 14.51
C SER A 66 -3.45 11.72 13.43
N GLN A 67 -4.58 11.39 12.82
CA GLN A 67 -4.68 10.44 11.71
C GLN A 67 -4.01 10.94 10.43
N TYR A 68 -3.62 12.23 10.33
CA TYR A 68 -2.83 12.72 9.20
C TYR A 68 -1.52 11.93 9.02
N ILE A 69 -0.91 11.45 10.12
CA ILE A 69 0.33 10.64 10.08
C ILE A 69 0.09 9.34 9.31
N VAL A 70 -1.02 8.68 9.57
CA VAL A 70 -1.41 7.44 8.89
C VAL A 70 -1.59 7.69 7.40
N LEU A 71 -2.33 8.75 7.04
CA LEU A 71 -2.57 9.12 5.64
C LEU A 71 -1.29 9.50 4.90
N LEU A 72 -0.34 10.17 5.57
CA LEU A 72 0.98 10.47 4.98
C LEU A 72 1.74 9.18 4.68
N VAL A 73 1.84 8.26 5.64
CA VAL A 73 2.59 7.01 5.48
C VAL A 73 1.98 6.16 4.37
N PHE A 74 0.68 5.90 4.42
CA PHE A 74 0.00 5.06 3.42
C PHE A 74 -0.10 5.74 2.06
N GLY A 75 -0.31 7.05 2.02
CA GLY A 75 -0.33 7.83 0.78
C GLY A 75 1.03 7.79 0.07
N PHE A 76 2.12 7.96 0.82
CA PHE A 76 3.46 7.88 0.26
C PHE A 76 3.78 6.47 -0.25
N LEU A 77 3.43 5.43 0.53
CA LEU A 77 3.58 4.03 0.10
C LEU A 77 2.76 3.73 -1.15
N ALA A 78 1.52 4.20 -1.23
CA ALA A 78 0.64 4.00 -2.37
C ALA A 78 1.22 4.60 -3.65
N VAL A 79 1.68 5.84 -3.60
CA VAL A 79 2.30 6.50 -4.76
C VAL A 79 3.60 5.81 -5.15
N PHE A 80 4.45 5.47 -4.17
CA PHE A 80 5.73 4.79 -4.40
C PHE A 80 5.54 3.41 -5.04
N LEU A 81 4.64 2.58 -4.48
CA LEU A 81 4.37 1.24 -4.99
C LEU A 81 3.68 1.31 -6.36
N GLY A 82 2.70 2.19 -6.52
CA GLY A 82 2.03 2.40 -7.80
C GLY A 82 2.99 2.84 -8.90
N HIS A 83 3.90 3.78 -8.60
CA HIS A 83 4.95 4.20 -9.52
C HIS A 83 5.92 3.05 -9.87
N SER A 84 6.33 2.28 -8.86
CA SER A 84 7.20 1.11 -9.05
C SER A 84 6.55 0.05 -9.94
N ASP A 85 5.24 -0.19 -9.78
CA ASP A 85 4.50 -1.15 -10.57
C ASP A 85 4.24 -0.63 -12.00
N TYR A 86 3.93 0.67 -12.14
CA TYR A 86 3.87 1.35 -13.44
C TYR A 86 5.16 1.13 -14.24
N LYS A 87 6.31 1.40 -13.62
CA LYS A 87 7.63 1.24 -14.26
C LYS A 87 7.90 -0.22 -14.64
N SER A 88 7.50 -1.16 -13.79
CA SER A 88 7.65 -2.59 -14.05
C SER A 88 6.80 -3.06 -15.23
N HIS A 89 5.57 -2.58 -15.34
CA HIS A 89 4.67 -2.88 -16.46
C HIS A 89 5.15 -2.23 -17.77
N LYS A 90 5.55 -0.96 -17.72
CA LYS A 90 6.04 -0.22 -18.90
C LYS A 90 7.30 -0.85 -19.48
N ASN A 91 8.25 -1.21 -18.63
CA ASN A 91 9.54 -1.75 -19.06
C ASN A 91 9.54 -3.28 -19.18
N LYS A 92 8.42 -3.95 -18.89
CA LYS A 92 8.28 -5.42 -18.90
C LYS A 92 9.35 -6.14 -18.06
N THR A 93 9.74 -5.54 -16.93
CA THR A 93 10.85 -6.01 -16.10
C THR A 93 10.45 -7.07 -15.06
N ALA A 94 9.15 -7.26 -14.83
CA ALA A 94 8.64 -8.22 -13.84
C ALA A 94 8.66 -9.66 -14.37
N THR A 95 9.84 -10.21 -14.64
CA THR A 95 10.07 -11.58 -15.08
C THR A 95 10.98 -12.31 -14.09
N GLY A 96 10.99 -13.64 -14.09
CA GLY A 96 11.86 -14.45 -13.25
C GLY A 96 11.80 -14.04 -11.76
N GLU A 97 12.96 -13.82 -11.16
CA GLU A 97 13.10 -13.44 -9.75
C GLU A 97 12.45 -12.08 -9.43
N LYS A 98 12.56 -11.12 -10.34
CA LYS A 98 11.92 -9.80 -10.18
C LYS A 98 10.39 -9.91 -10.05
N ARG A 99 9.78 -10.85 -10.77
CA ARG A 99 8.36 -11.14 -10.66
C ARG A 99 8.01 -11.69 -9.27
N ILE A 100 8.85 -12.60 -8.75
CA ILE A 100 8.68 -13.17 -7.41
C ILE A 100 8.83 -12.08 -6.34
N ALA A 101 9.82 -11.22 -6.48
CA ALA A 101 10.02 -10.08 -5.57
C ALA A 101 8.81 -9.13 -5.57
N LYS A 102 8.23 -8.82 -6.75
CA LYS A 102 7.01 -8.00 -6.87
C LYS A 102 5.80 -8.66 -6.24
N HIS A 103 5.60 -9.95 -6.49
CA HIS A 103 4.53 -10.71 -5.84
C HIS A 103 4.67 -10.68 -4.32
N LEU A 104 5.86 -10.96 -3.80
CA LEU A 104 6.13 -10.97 -2.37
C LEU A 104 5.89 -9.59 -1.75
N THR A 105 6.40 -8.52 -2.36
CA THR A 105 6.23 -7.15 -1.86
C THR A 105 4.74 -6.80 -1.73
N ASN A 106 3.93 -7.11 -2.75
CA ASN A 106 2.50 -6.84 -2.72
C ASN A 106 1.76 -7.73 -1.69
N MET A 107 2.10 -9.02 -1.59
CA MET A 107 1.49 -9.91 -0.58
C MET A 107 1.82 -9.47 0.84
N MET A 108 3.07 -9.11 1.10
CA MET A 108 3.49 -8.60 2.42
C MET A 108 2.83 -7.25 2.73
N GLY A 109 2.64 -6.39 1.72
CA GLY A 109 1.84 -5.16 1.87
C GLY A 109 0.39 -5.44 2.31
N GLY A 110 -0.24 -6.45 1.70
CA GLY A 110 -1.55 -6.93 2.13
C GLY A 110 -1.54 -7.48 3.56
N THR A 111 -0.49 -8.21 3.95
CA THR A 111 -0.31 -8.71 5.32
C THR A 111 -0.20 -7.57 6.34
N ILE A 112 0.53 -6.50 6.00
CA ILE A 112 0.58 -5.28 6.84
C ILE A 112 -0.84 -4.76 7.08
N ALA A 113 -1.65 -4.65 6.03
CA ALA A 113 -3.01 -4.13 6.15
C ALA A 113 -3.89 -4.99 7.09
N VAL A 114 -3.80 -6.32 7.02
CA VAL A 114 -4.53 -7.24 7.90
C VAL A 114 -4.08 -7.10 9.35
N ILE A 115 -2.78 -7.12 9.61
CA ILE A 115 -2.22 -6.96 10.97
C ILE A 115 -2.62 -5.60 11.53
N THR A 116 -2.52 -4.54 10.74
CA THR A 116 -2.94 -3.18 11.14
C THR A 116 -4.41 -3.16 11.54
N ALA A 117 -5.29 -3.75 10.73
CA ALA A 117 -6.72 -3.81 11.02
C ALA A 117 -7.00 -4.53 12.35
N VAL A 118 -6.33 -5.66 12.61
CA VAL A 118 -6.47 -6.41 13.87
C VAL A 118 -6.00 -5.56 15.06
N LEU A 119 -4.85 -4.89 14.95
CA LEU A 119 -4.31 -4.07 16.03
C LEU A 119 -5.22 -2.88 16.35
N VAL A 120 -5.64 -2.15 15.33
CA VAL A 120 -6.47 -0.93 15.51
C VAL A 120 -7.84 -1.24 16.12
N VAL A 121 -8.41 -2.42 15.82
CA VAL A 121 -9.71 -2.82 16.37
C VAL A 121 -9.60 -3.34 17.82
N ASN A 122 -8.47 -3.97 18.18
CA ASN A 122 -8.33 -4.65 19.48
C ASN A 122 -7.49 -3.88 20.51
N VAL A 123 -6.71 -2.88 20.08
CA VAL A 123 -5.83 -2.12 20.96
C VAL A 123 -6.35 -0.69 21.12
N ASP A 124 -6.82 -0.35 22.29
CA ASP A 124 -7.35 0.98 22.63
C ASP A 124 -6.37 1.72 23.57
N ILE A 125 -5.15 1.89 23.08
CA ILE A 125 -4.07 2.60 23.81
C ILE A 125 -3.66 3.82 22.98
N GLU A 126 -3.71 5.00 23.59
CA GLU A 126 -3.26 6.24 22.96
C GLU A 126 -1.71 6.33 22.92
N PRO A 127 -1.14 6.91 21.87
CA PRO A 127 -1.82 7.47 20.68
C PRO A 127 -2.15 6.41 19.60
N VAL A 128 -3.39 6.41 19.14
CA VAL A 128 -3.95 5.39 18.22
C VAL A 128 -3.18 5.28 16.89
N TRP A 129 -2.61 6.38 16.38
CA TRP A 129 -1.86 6.37 15.10
C TRP A 129 -0.65 5.44 15.12
N ILE A 130 -0.06 5.15 16.28
CA ILE A 130 1.08 4.22 16.40
C ILE A 130 0.68 2.82 15.90
N TRP A 131 -0.50 2.35 16.26
CA TRP A 131 -0.98 1.01 15.88
C TRP A 131 -1.26 0.88 14.39
N TRP A 132 -1.53 2.00 13.72
CA TRP A 132 -1.63 2.05 12.26
C TRP A 132 -0.28 1.93 11.56
N VAL A 133 0.77 2.50 12.11
CA VAL A 133 2.09 2.62 11.47
C VAL A 133 3.03 1.49 11.90
N LEU A 134 2.87 0.94 13.10
CA LEU A 134 3.77 -0.06 13.68
C LEU A 134 3.98 -1.29 12.79
N PRO A 135 2.95 -1.95 12.23
CA PRO A 135 3.16 -3.09 11.34
C PRO A 135 3.96 -2.73 10.10
N THR A 136 3.72 -1.54 9.54
CA THR A 136 4.47 -1.02 8.40
C THR A 136 5.95 -0.85 8.75
N ALA A 137 6.24 -0.22 9.87
CA ALA A 137 7.61 0.04 10.33
C ALA A 137 8.41 -1.25 10.60
N LEU A 138 7.73 -2.32 11.04
CA LEU A 138 8.36 -3.61 11.31
C LEU A 138 8.53 -4.46 10.04
N ILE A 139 7.52 -4.51 9.18
CA ILE A 139 7.47 -5.43 8.05
C ILE A 139 8.21 -4.89 6.82
N VAL A 140 8.18 -3.56 6.56
CA VAL A 140 8.85 -2.97 5.39
C VAL A 140 10.36 -3.23 5.37
N PRO A 141 11.13 -3.08 6.46
CA PRO A 141 12.55 -3.45 6.48
C PRO A 141 12.78 -4.93 6.13
N PHE A 142 11.89 -5.82 6.60
CA PHE A 142 11.95 -7.24 6.29
C PHE A 142 11.68 -7.52 4.81
N ILE A 143 10.71 -6.82 4.19
CA ILE A 143 10.45 -6.90 2.74
C ILE A 143 11.68 -6.44 1.94
N VAL A 144 12.29 -5.33 2.34
CA VAL A 144 13.49 -4.79 1.68
C VAL A 144 14.65 -5.78 1.78
N TRP A 145 14.92 -6.30 2.97
CA TRP A 145 15.98 -7.30 3.18
C TRP A 145 15.75 -8.56 2.33
N TRP A 146 14.51 -9.07 2.32
CA TRP A 146 14.17 -10.26 1.55
C TRP A 146 14.29 -10.03 0.04
N ASN A 147 13.85 -8.89 -0.46
CA ASN A 147 14.01 -8.54 -1.87
C ASN A 147 15.49 -8.48 -2.27
N PHE A 148 16.36 -7.91 -1.44
CA PHE A 148 17.79 -7.94 -1.69
C PHE A 148 18.35 -9.35 -1.75
N LYS A 149 17.82 -10.28 -0.96
CA LYS A 149 18.26 -11.68 -0.96
C LYS A 149 17.77 -12.45 -2.19
N VAL A 150 16.54 -12.18 -2.66
CA VAL A 150 15.95 -12.85 -3.83
C VAL A 150 16.51 -12.32 -5.14
N LEU A 151 16.92 -11.06 -5.20
CA LEU A 151 17.42 -10.41 -6.42
C LEU A 151 18.94 -10.51 -6.61
N LYS A 152 19.63 -11.23 -5.72
CA LYS A 152 21.05 -11.58 -5.88
C LYS A 152 21.23 -12.83 -6.74
#